data_b35549c3112901a32540021300f02063
#
_entry.id   b35549c3112901a32540021300f02063
#
_cell.length_a   1.000
_cell.length_b   1.000
_cell.length_c   1.000
_cell.angle_alpha   90.00
_cell.angle_beta   90.00
_cell.angle_gamma   90.00
#
_symmetry.space_group_name_H-M   'P 1'
#
loop_
_entity.id
_entity.type
_entity.pdbx_description
1 polymer ?
#
loop_
_entity_poly.entity_id
_entity_poly.type
_entity_poly.pdbx_seq_one_letter_code
_entity_poly.pdbx_strand_id
1 'polypeptide(L)'
;MGVPQHRPAASSEVESAAPASPRRRARGGWLRRWAEALVVALLVVTFVGTTVGIEGNSMAPSLLDGERALVPRYETWAARLGLRSWSSGDVVYFRAPGDTPRTLLERFTGGPFVIKRVVASGGQTVDVRAGRILVDGVPQPEAYLNGLRLANVRLTSVLVPEGHLFVLGDDRSPLGSRDSRAFGPVPADTIQGRAAWVVWPPVRRDADGGWHVNLRPVP
;
A
#
# COMPACT_ATOMS: atom_id res chain seq x y z
N MET A 1 -43.03 21.14 99.32
CA MET A 1 -43.59 19.96 98.61
C MET A 1 -43.74 20.33 97.14
N GLY A 2 -42.79 19.98 96.34
CA GLY A 2 -42.79 20.30 94.93
C GLY A 2 -42.59 19.03 94.16
N VAL A 3 -43.56 18.71 93.33
CA VAL A 3 -43.53 17.56 92.42
C VAL A 3 -42.75 17.93 91.17
N PRO A 4 -41.75 17.14 90.74
CA PRO A 4 -41.06 17.42 89.46
C PRO A 4 -41.89 16.94 88.29
N GLN A 5 -42.09 17.82 87.31
CA GLN A 5 -42.72 17.50 86.03
C GLN A 5 -41.73 16.76 85.11
N HIS A 6 -42.14 15.59 84.66
CA HIS A 6 -41.47 14.83 83.58
C HIS A 6 -41.68 15.51 82.24
N ARG A 7 -40.57 15.78 81.59
CA ARG A 7 -40.51 16.22 80.18
C ARG A 7 -40.44 14.98 79.31
N PRO A 8 -41.26 14.82 78.26
CA PRO A 8 -41.12 13.69 77.34
C PRO A 8 -39.95 13.93 76.41
N ALA A 9 -39.18 12.87 76.19
CA ALA A 9 -38.07 12.82 75.30
C ALA A 9 -38.50 12.97 73.82
N ALA A 10 -37.75 13.77 73.09
CA ALA A 10 -37.91 13.95 71.66
C ALA A 10 -37.51 12.67 70.97
N SER A 11 -38.44 12.07 70.24
CA SER A 11 -38.15 10.98 69.28
C SER A 11 -37.39 11.52 68.13
N SER A 12 -36.10 11.10 68.02
CA SER A 12 -35.28 11.31 66.83
C SER A 12 -35.79 10.42 65.68
N GLU A 13 -36.41 11.04 64.68
CA GLU A 13 -36.70 10.40 63.40
C GLU A 13 -35.37 10.07 62.74
N VAL A 14 -35.08 8.78 62.68
CA VAL A 14 -34.01 8.24 61.85
C VAL A 14 -34.52 8.28 60.43
N GLU A 15 -34.13 9.32 59.70
CA GLU A 15 -34.33 9.44 58.26
C GLU A 15 -33.57 8.31 57.56
N SER A 16 -34.30 7.28 57.16
CA SER A 16 -33.82 6.15 56.42
C SER A 16 -33.42 6.63 55.01
N ALA A 17 -32.11 6.88 54.80
CA ALA A 17 -31.57 7.14 53.49
C ALA A 17 -31.75 5.90 52.58
N ALA A 18 -32.65 5.99 51.61
CA ALA A 18 -32.84 4.97 50.60
C ALA A 18 -31.51 4.71 49.84
N PRO A 19 -31.14 3.44 49.60
CA PRO A 19 -29.92 3.13 48.87
C PRO A 19 -30.00 3.70 47.47
N ALA A 20 -29.01 4.51 47.09
CA ALA A 20 -28.87 5.06 45.76
C ALA A 20 -28.82 3.90 44.73
N SER A 21 -29.81 3.86 43.87
CA SER A 21 -29.87 2.88 42.77
C SER A 21 -28.55 2.87 41.97
N PRO A 22 -27.95 1.70 41.66
CA PRO A 22 -26.73 1.65 40.88
C PRO A 22 -27.03 2.24 39.49
N ARG A 23 -26.41 3.37 39.19
CA ARG A 23 -26.45 3.99 37.87
C ARG A 23 -26.09 2.91 36.87
N ARG A 24 -27.03 2.47 36.05
CA ARG A 24 -26.81 1.61 34.89
C ARG A 24 -25.76 2.29 34.02
N ARG A 25 -24.49 1.90 34.20
CA ARG A 25 -23.42 2.33 33.33
C ARG A 25 -23.83 1.92 31.91
N ALA A 26 -23.98 2.93 31.06
CA ALA A 26 -24.40 2.79 29.69
C ALA A 26 -23.45 1.85 28.96
N ARG A 27 -23.78 0.55 28.90
CA ARG A 27 -23.07 -0.49 28.12
C ARG A 27 -23.13 -0.22 26.62
N GLY A 28 -23.98 0.70 26.13
CA GLY A 28 -24.08 1.09 24.73
C GLY A 28 -22.98 2.00 24.22
N GLY A 29 -22.34 2.79 25.10
CA GLY A 29 -21.29 3.74 24.64
C GLY A 29 -20.02 3.07 24.15
N TRP A 30 -19.68 1.90 24.65
CA TRP A 30 -18.51 1.14 24.23
C TRP A 30 -18.70 0.54 22.84
N LEU A 31 -19.80 -0.14 22.57
CA LEU A 31 -20.11 -0.70 21.26
C LEU A 31 -20.17 0.38 20.16
N ARG A 32 -20.76 1.53 20.47
CA ARG A 32 -20.79 2.66 19.55
C ARG A 32 -19.38 3.16 19.21
N ARG A 33 -18.49 3.33 20.20
CA ARG A 33 -17.09 3.74 19.96
C ARG A 33 -16.33 2.75 19.10
N TRP A 34 -16.53 1.44 19.32
CA TRP A 34 -15.92 0.42 18.47
C TRP A 34 -16.48 0.42 17.05
N ALA A 35 -17.78 0.63 16.90
CA ALA A 35 -18.40 0.79 15.58
C ALA A 35 -17.87 2.03 14.86
N GLU A 36 -17.76 3.17 15.54
CA GLU A 36 -17.16 4.39 14.99
C GLU A 36 -15.70 4.17 14.59
N ALA A 37 -14.89 3.53 15.45
CA ALA A 37 -13.50 3.21 15.15
C ALA A 37 -13.37 2.26 13.95
N LEU A 38 -14.24 1.25 13.85
CA LEU A 38 -14.28 0.33 12.71
C LEU A 38 -14.65 1.06 11.42
N VAL A 39 -15.65 1.94 11.46
CA VAL A 39 -16.04 2.75 10.29
C VAL A 39 -14.90 3.67 9.86
N VAL A 40 -14.24 4.36 10.80
CA VAL A 40 -13.09 5.20 10.50
C VAL A 40 -11.95 4.38 9.92
N ALA A 41 -11.62 3.23 10.51
CA ALA A 41 -10.59 2.34 9.98
C ALA A 41 -10.92 1.86 8.55
N LEU A 42 -12.18 1.49 8.30
CA LEU A 42 -12.64 1.09 6.97
C LEU A 42 -12.54 2.24 5.97
N LEU A 43 -12.93 3.46 6.36
CA LEU A 43 -12.77 4.64 5.51
C LEU A 43 -11.30 4.93 5.21
N VAL A 44 -10.43 4.87 6.22
CA VAL A 44 -8.98 5.06 6.03
C VAL A 44 -8.42 4.04 5.05
N VAL A 45 -8.67 2.74 5.25
CA VAL A 45 -8.18 1.68 4.35
C VAL A 45 -8.77 1.82 2.95
N THR A 46 -10.02 2.24 2.83
CA THR A 46 -10.71 2.36 1.53
C THR A 46 -10.25 3.58 0.74
N PHE A 47 -10.06 4.73 1.40
CA PHE A 47 -9.83 6.00 0.72
C PHE A 47 -8.40 6.52 0.84
N VAL A 48 -7.69 6.24 1.93
CA VAL A 48 -6.35 6.81 2.17
C VAL A 48 -5.26 5.95 1.56
N GLY A 49 -5.22 4.65 1.88
CA GLY A 49 -4.18 3.79 1.35
C GLY A 49 -4.23 2.35 1.83
N THR A 50 -3.49 1.52 1.14
CA THR A 50 -3.26 0.12 1.51
C THR A 50 -1.77 -0.19 1.45
N THR A 51 -1.36 -1.34 1.96
CA THR A 51 0.02 -1.81 1.79
C THR A 51 0.06 -3.04 0.91
N VAL A 52 1.08 -3.12 0.05
CA VAL A 52 1.37 -4.29 -0.76
C VAL A 52 2.70 -4.90 -0.31
N GLY A 53 2.72 -6.23 -0.16
CA GLY A 53 3.96 -6.99 0.11
C GLY A 53 4.77 -7.15 -1.17
N ILE A 54 6.08 -7.02 -1.05
CA ILE A 54 7.04 -7.28 -2.12
C ILE A 54 7.54 -8.71 -1.94
N GLU A 55 7.29 -9.57 -2.92
CA GLU A 55 7.74 -10.95 -2.95
C GLU A 55 8.70 -11.14 -4.13
N GLY A 56 9.85 -11.72 -3.83
CA GLY A 56 10.92 -11.96 -4.79
C GLY A 56 11.79 -10.73 -5.09
N ASN A 57 12.78 -10.91 -5.94
CA ASN A 57 13.84 -9.94 -6.19
C ASN A 57 13.66 -9.12 -7.48
N SER A 58 12.51 -9.24 -8.14
CA SER A 58 12.31 -8.61 -9.47
C SER A 58 12.38 -7.08 -9.46
N MET A 59 12.31 -6.45 -8.28
CA MET A 59 12.43 -5.01 -8.10
C MET A 59 13.71 -4.60 -7.34
N ALA A 60 14.63 -5.54 -7.11
CA ALA A 60 15.94 -5.22 -6.55
C ALA A 60 16.76 -4.37 -7.56
N PRO A 61 17.52 -3.38 -7.09
CA PRO A 61 17.80 -3.03 -5.70
C PRO A 61 16.79 -2.06 -5.06
N SER A 62 15.82 -1.53 -5.82
CA SER A 62 14.91 -0.47 -5.35
C SER A 62 13.97 -0.96 -4.25
N LEU A 63 13.40 -2.15 -4.42
CA LEU A 63 12.56 -2.83 -3.46
C LEU A 63 13.08 -4.25 -3.22
N LEU A 64 13.11 -4.65 -1.97
CA LEU A 64 13.70 -5.92 -1.55
C LEU A 64 12.60 -6.88 -1.08
N ASP A 65 12.87 -8.16 -1.19
CA ASP A 65 11.98 -9.22 -0.71
C ASP A 65 11.61 -9.03 0.77
N GLY A 66 10.33 -9.25 1.11
CA GLY A 66 9.77 -9.07 2.45
C GLY A 66 9.45 -7.63 2.82
N GLU A 67 9.78 -6.64 2.01
CA GLU A 67 9.34 -5.24 2.23
C GLU A 67 7.84 -5.09 1.97
N ARG A 68 7.25 -4.03 2.54
CA ARG A 68 5.88 -3.62 2.22
C ARG A 68 5.87 -2.15 1.82
N ALA A 69 5.20 -1.87 0.73
CA ALA A 69 5.05 -0.52 0.23
C ALA A 69 3.63 0.00 0.49
N LEU A 70 3.54 1.26 0.89
CA LEU A 70 2.29 2.00 0.98
C LEU A 70 1.84 2.40 -0.43
N VAL A 71 0.57 2.15 -0.70
CA VAL A 71 -0.11 2.51 -1.94
C VAL A 71 -1.23 3.49 -1.63
N PRO A 72 -1.07 4.77 -1.95
CA PRO A 72 -2.13 5.77 -1.80
C PRO A 72 -3.29 5.49 -2.76
N ARG A 73 -4.47 5.27 -2.23
CA ARG A 73 -5.63 4.93 -3.06
C ARG A 73 -6.19 6.10 -3.86
N TYR A 74 -6.00 7.33 -3.36
CA TYR A 74 -6.46 8.52 -4.06
C TYR A 74 -5.81 8.67 -5.46
N GLU A 75 -4.57 8.20 -5.63
CA GLU A 75 -3.90 8.21 -6.94
C GLU A 75 -4.58 7.28 -7.94
N THR A 76 -5.00 6.09 -7.47
CA THR A 76 -5.73 5.13 -8.29
C THR A 76 -7.12 5.66 -8.68
N TRP A 77 -7.82 6.31 -7.73
CA TRP A 77 -9.09 6.96 -8.03
C TRP A 77 -8.92 8.10 -9.03
N ALA A 78 -7.89 8.96 -8.85
CA ALA A 78 -7.58 10.02 -9.79
C ALA A 78 -7.27 9.48 -11.19
N ALA A 79 -6.51 8.40 -11.30
CA ALA A 79 -6.19 7.76 -12.57
C ALA A 79 -7.47 7.19 -13.25
N ARG A 80 -8.33 6.50 -12.49
CA ARG A 80 -9.60 5.97 -13.02
C ARG A 80 -10.57 7.05 -13.50
N LEU A 81 -10.51 8.24 -12.90
CA LEU A 81 -11.31 9.40 -13.29
C LEU A 81 -10.67 10.21 -14.43
N GLY A 82 -9.51 9.77 -14.95
CA GLY A 82 -8.78 10.50 -15.99
C GLY A 82 -8.09 11.79 -15.51
N LEU A 83 -8.03 12.00 -14.18
CA LEU A 83 -7.38 13.18 -13.57
C LEU A 83 -5.88 13.02 -13.40
N ARG A 84 -5.37 11.80 -13.57
CA ARG A 84 -3.96 11.45 -13.49
C ARG A 84 -3.62 10.38 -14.50
N SER A 85 -2.42 10.45 -15.08
CA SER A 85 -1.79 9.38 -15.84
C SER A 85 -0.60 8.79 -15.08
N TRP A 86 -0.25 7.55 -15.39
CA TRP A 86 0.95 6.92 -14.89
C TRP A 86 2.14 7.41 -15.70
N SER A 87 3.23 7.77 -15.02
CA SER A 87 4.41 8.37 -15.62
C SER A 87 5.61 7.44 -15.56
N SER A 88 6.59 7.66 -16.45
CA SER A 88 7.88 6.99 -16.37
C SER A 88 8.51 7.20 -14.98
N GLY A 89 9.00 6.11 -14.39
CA GLY A 89 9.52 6.05 -13.02
C GLY A 89 8.51 5.57 -11.98
N ASP A 90 7.19 5.67 -12.21
CA ASP A 90 6.20 5.14 -11.27
C ASP A 90 6.35 3.63 -11.08
N VAL A 91 6.42 3.19 -9.83
CA VAL A 91 6.40 1.76 -9.48
C VAL A 91 4.96 1.35 -9.22
N VAL A 92 4.41 0.56 -10.11
CA VAL A 92 2.99 0.18 -10.11
C VAL A 92 2.80 -1.29 -9.81
N TYR A 93 1.65 -1.65 -9.21
CA TYR A 93 1.27 -3.03 -9.04
C TYR A 93 -0.02 -3.33 -9.83
N PHE A 94 -0.04 -4.49 -10.44
CA PHE A 94 -1.11 -4.93 -11.32
C PHE A 94 -1.11 -6.45 -11.45
N ARG A 95 -2.11 -7.03 -12.10
CA ARG A 95 -2.11 -8.45 -12.45
C ARG A 95 -1.40 -8.64 -13.78
N ALA A 96 -0.37 -9.51 -13.81
CA ALA A 96 0.33 -9.80 -15.05
C ALA A 96 -0.59 -10.47 -16.07
N PRO A 97 -0.49 -10.11 -17.36
CA PRO A 97 -1.23 -10.78 -18.42
C PRO A 97 -0.98 -12.30 -18.42
N GLY A 98 -2.05 -13.07 -18.57
CA GLY A 98 -1.99 -14.55 -18.58
C GLY A 98 -1.93 -15.21 -17.21
N ASP A 99 -1.85 -14.47 -16.12
CA ASP A 99 -1.92 -15.05 -14.79
C ASP A 99 -3.38 -15.27 -14.40
N THR A 100 -3.72 -16.54 -14.16
CA THR A 100 -5.05 -16.94 -13.67
C THR A 100 -4.97 -17.23 -12.18
N PRO A 101 -6.00 -16.87 -11.40
CA PRO A 101 -6.06 -17.22 -9.99
C PRO A 101 -6.01 -18.75 -9.81
N ARG A 102 -5.07 -19.22 -8.99
CA ARG A 102 -4.86 -20.66 -8.74
C ARG A 102 -5.73 -21.19 -7.60
N THR A 103 -6.14 -20.32 -6.68
CA THR A 103 -6.93 -20.67 -5.50
C THR A 103 -8.24 -19.87 -5.45
N LEU A 104 -9.24 -20.38 -4.69
CA LEU A 104 -10.47 -19.64 -4.43
C LEU A 104 -10.18 -18.30 -3.74
N LEU A 105 -9.25 -18.27 -2.80
CA LEU A 105 -8.84 -17.03 -2.12
C LEU A 105 -8.27 -16.03 -3.10
N GLU A 106 -7.40 -16.42 -4.02
CA GLU A 106 -6.88 -15.56 -5.07
C GLU A 106 -7.97 -15.02 -6.00
N ARG A 107 -9.03 -15.78 -6.24
CA ARG A 107 -10.21 -15.29 -7.01
C ARG A 107 -10.92 -14.15 -6.28
N PHE A 108 -11.04 -14.23 -4.95
CA PHE A 108 -11.67 -13.19 -4.14
C PHE A 108 -10.73 -11.99 -3.89
N THR A 109 -9.45 -12.22 -3.66
CA THR A 109 -8.45 -11.17 -3.40
C THR A 109 -7.89 -10.53 -4.68
N GLY A 110 -8.21 -11.07 -5.85
CA GLY A 110 -7.76 -10.55 -7.13
C GLY A 110 -6.53 -11.25 -7.72
N GLY A 111 -6.03 -12.35 -7.10
CA GLY A 111 -4.94 -13.21 -7.58
C GLY A 111 -3.54 -12.62 -7.37
N PRO A 112 -2.51 -13.28 -7.89
CA PRO A 112 -1.14 -12.81 -7.74
C PRO A 112 -0.95 -11.47 -8.45
N PHE A 113 -0.47 -10.48 -7.69
CA PHE A 113 -0.08 -9.19 -8.23
C PHE A 113 1.43 -9.17 -8.46
N VAL A 114 1.85 -8.45 -9.48
CA VAL A 114 3.24 -8.15 -9.76
C VAL A 114 3.50 -6.66 -9.59
N ILE A 115 4.70 -6.33 -9.15
CA ILE A 115 5.16 -4.95 -9.01
C ILE A 115 6.21 -4.71 -10.08
N LYS A 116 6.06 -3.63 -10.87
CA LYS A 116 6.98 -3.24 -11.93
C LYS A 116 7.06 -1.73 -12.04
N ARG A 117 8.12 -1.23 -12.66
CA ARG A 117 8.32 0.18 -12.93
C ARG A 117 7.83 0.53 -14.32
N VAL A 118 7.07 1.60 -14.43
CA VAL A 118 6.70 2.20 -15.73
C VAL A 118 7.94 2.80 -16.37
N VAL A 119 8.18 2.44 -17.62
CA VAL A 119 9.30 2.95 -18.42
C VAL A 119 8.80 3.87 -19.53
N ALA A 120 7.67 3.50 -20.15
CA ALA A 120 7.06 4.30 -21.19
C ALA A 120 5.54 4.16 -21.17
N SER A 121 4.87 5.14 -21.76
CA SER A 121 3.41 5.23 -21.89
C SER A 121 2.99 5.18 -23.37
N GLY A 122 1.68 5.08 -23.60
CA GLY A 122 1.10 5.04 -24.94
C GLY A 122 1.65 6.12 -25.87
N GLY A 123 1.83 5.77 -27.14
CA GLY A 123 2.43 6.60 -28.18
C GLY A 123 3.96 6.60 -28.22
N GLN A 124 4.63 6.17 -27.13
CA GLN A 124 6.08 6.17 -27.05
C GLN A 124 6.70 4.86 -27.59
N THR A 125 7.92 4.97 -28.10
CA THR A 125 8.68 3.82 -28.60
C THR A 125 9.78 3.45 -27.61
N VAL A 126 9.83 2.19 -27.19
CA VAL A 126 10.87 1.65 -26.32
C VAL A 126 11.88 0.83 -27.11
N ASP A 127 13.15 1.10 -26.89
CA ASP A 127 14.26 0.39 -27.48
C ASP A 127 15.34 0.10 -26.42
N VAL A 128 16.20 -0.88 -26.65
CA VAL A 128 17.34 -1.19 -25.78
C VAL A 128 18.63 -1.20 -26.61
N ARG A 129 19.53 -0.27 -26.30
CA ARG A 129 20.84 -0.17 -26.92
C ARG A 129 21.95 -0.14 -25.88
N ALA A 130 22.96 -0.97 -26.10
CA ALA A 130 24.10 -1.08 -25.17
C ALA A 130 23.69 -1.23 -23.68
N GLY A 131 22.62 -2.00 -23.41
CA GLY A 131 22.11 -2.26 -22.08
C GLY A 131 21.37 -1.07 -21.42
N ARG A 132 21.08 -0.01 -22.19
CA ARG A 132 20.28 1.14 -21.73
C ARG A 132 18.92 1.14 -22.41
N ILE A 133 17.92 1.59 -21.67
CA ILE A 133 16.59 1.83 -22.21
C ILE A 133 16.56 3.19 -22.87
N LEU A 134 16.01 3.22 -24.07
CA LEU A 134 15.70 4.44 -24.79
C LEU A 134 14.19 4.52 -24.96
N VAL A 135 13.66 5.71 -24.71
CA VAL A 135 12.27 6.05 -25.02
C VAL A 135 12.31 7.15 -26.07
N ASP A 136 11.68 6.91 -27.21
CA ASP A 136 11.70 7.81 -28.39
C ASP A 136 13.13 8.18 -28.81
N GLY A 137 14.06 7.21 -28.69
CA GLY A 137 15.48 7.38 -29.01
C GLY A 137 16.30 8.08 -27.93
N VAL A 138 15.70 8.56 -26.83
CA VAL A 138 16.38 9.25 -25.73
C VAL A 138 16.69 8.27 -24.60
N PRO A 139 17.97 8.12 -24.20
CA PRO A 139 18.34 7.28 -23.06
C PRO A 139 17.67 7.76 -21.76
N GLN A 140 17.01 6.84 -21.04
CA GLN A 140 16.34 7.17 -19.78
C GLN A 140 17.34 7.21 -18.63
N PRO A 141 17.21 8.19 -17.71
CA PRO A 141 17.97 8.22 -16.47
C PRO A 141 17.44 7.14 -15.51
N GLU A 142 18.28 6.16 -15.18
CA GLU A 142 17.92 5.02 -14.34
C GLU A 142 18.80 4.99 -13.08
N ALA A 143 18.87 6.11 -12.35
CA ALA A 143 19.69 6.25 -11.14
C ALA A 143 19.34 5.20 -10.06
N TYR A 144 18.09 4.78 -10.00
CA TYR A 144 17.58 3.75 -9.07
C TYR A 144 18.20 2.36 -9.29
N LEU A 145 18.82 2.11 -10.43
CA LEU A 145 19.49 0.84 -10.72
C LEU A 145 20.92 0.74 -10.16
N ASN A 146 21.47 1.81 -9.58
CA ASN A 146 22.84 1.82 -9.05
C ASN A 146 23.89 1.29 -10.05
N GLY A 147 23.72 1.62 -11.35
CA GLY A 147 24.60 1.20 -12.42
C GLY A 147 24.33 -0.18 -13.02
N LEU A 148 23.34 -0.91 -12.53
CA LEU A 148 22.88 -2.15 -13.17
C LEU A 148 22.33 -1.84 -14.57
N ARG A 149 22.66 -2.70 -15.52
CA ARG A 149 22.24 -2.55 -16.92
C ARG A 149 21.60 -3.83 -17.42
N LEU A 150 20.81 -3.72 -18.46
CA LEU A 150 20.28 -4.86 -19.21
C LEU A 150 21.45 -5.60 -19.87
N ALA A 151 21.90 -6.70 -19.25
CA ALA A 151 22.96 -7.52 -19.82
C ALA A 151 22.42 -8.25 -21.07
N ASN A 152 23.06 -8.03 -22.25
CA ASN A 152 22.82 -8.77 -23.48
C ASN A 152 21.34 -8.88 -23.94
N VAL A 153 20.46 -8.00 -23.49
CA VAL A 153 19.09 -7.97 -23.99
C VAL A 153 19.04 -7.07 -25.22
N ARG A 154 18.62 -7.65 -26.33
CA ARG A 154 18.17 -6.89 -27.51
C ARG A 154 16.64 -6.87 -27.44
N LEU A 155 16.06 -5.73 -27.25
CA LEU A 155 14.63 -5.53 -27.44
C LEU A 155 14.48 -4.89 -28.83
N THR A 156 13.75 -5.56 -29.71
CA THR A 156 13.30 -4.91 -30.96
C THR A 156 12.42 -3.75 -30.56
N SER A 157 12.60 -2.60 -31.23
CA SER A 157 11.82 -1.40 -30.98
C SER A 157 10.32 -1.71 -30.83
N VAL A 158 9.72 -1.35 -29.69
CA VAL A 158 8.33 -1.61 -29.36
C VAL A 158 7.58 -0.28 -29.25
N LEU A 159 6.62 -0.06 -30.13
CA LEU A 159 5.65 1.03 -30.00
C LEU A 159 4.63 0.64 -28.91
N VAL A 160 4.50 1.45 -27.89
CA VAL A 160 3.52 1.25 -26.82
C VAL A 160 2.15 1.74 -27.31
N PRO A 161 1.13 0.88 -27.38
CA PRO A 161 -0.20 1.30 -27.82
C PRO A 161 -0.80 2.36 -26.89
N GLU A 162 -1.69 3.21 -27.41
CA GLU A 162 -2.43 4.18 -26.59
C GLU A 162 -3.16 3.48 -25.44
N GLY A 163 -3.18 4.10 -24.27
CA GLY A 163 -3.78 3.52 -23.07
C GLY A 163 -3.00 2.36 -22.45
N HIS A 164 -1.78 2.06 -22.93
CA HIS A 164 -0.92 1.02 -22.39
C HIS A 164 0.35 1.61 -21.77
N LEU A 165 1.01 0.78 -20.96
CA LEU A 165 2.26 1.10 -20.27
C LEU A 165 3.29 0.00 -20.60
N PHE A 166 4.53 0.40 -20.83
CA PHE A 166 5.65 -0.53 -20.89
C PHE A 166 6.32 -0.56 -19.53
N VAL A 167 6.35 -1.72 -18.89
CA VAL A 167 6.79 -1.87 -17.50
C VAL A 167 7.94 -2.87 -17.40
N LEU A 168 8.93 -2.56 -16.54
CA LEU A 168 10.09 -3.41 -16.30
C LEU A 168 10.29 -3.65 -14.81
N GLY A 169 10.90 -4.79 -14.48
CA GLY A 169 11.51 -4.99 -13.17
C GLY A 169 12.82 -4.20 -13.05
N ASP A 170 13.18 -3.84 -11.83
CA ASP A 170 14.46 -3.18 -11.55
C ASP A 170 15.61 -4.21 -11.55
N ASP A 171 15.32 -5.49 -11.30
CA ASP A 171 16.25 -6.56 -11.66
C ASP A 171 16.29 -6.71 -13.20
N ARG A 172 17.29 -6.11 -13.78
CA ARG A 172 17.49 -6.05 -15.23
C ARG A 172 18.14 -7.31 -15.81
N SER A 173 18.45 -8.33 -15.00
CA SER A 173 18.98 -9.60 -15.49
C SER A 173 17.99 -10.30 -16.44
N PRO A 174 18.46 -11.17 -17.35
CA PRO A 174 17.60 -11.78 -18.37
C PRO A 174 16.42 -12.57 -17.80
N LEU A 175 16.58 -13.18 -16.63
CA LEU A 175 15.57 -13.98 -15.93
C LEU A 175 15.11 -13.37 -14.59
N GLY A 176 15.61 -12.18 -14.24
CA GLY A 176 15.33 -11.53 -12.94
C GLY A 176 13.91 -11.02 -12.82
N SER A 177 13.25 -10.76 -13.94
CA SER A 177 11.88 -10.22 -13.93
C SER A 177 11.08 -10.73 -15.13
N ARG A 178 9.85 -11.18 -14.87
CA ARG A 178 8.82 -11.38 -15.88
C ARG A 178 8.04 -10.07 -16.02
N ASP A 179 8.29 -9.33 -17.09
CA ASP A 179 7.77 -7.98 -17.34
C ASP A 179 7.42 -7.77 -18.82
N SER A 180 7.29 -6.54 -19.29
CA SER A 180 6.89 -6.25 -20.68
C SER A 180 7.82 -6.80 -21.73
N ARG A 181 9.04 -7.23 -21.38
CA ARG A 181 9.91 -8.00 -22.28
C ARG A 181 9.33 -9.38 -22.62
N ALA A 182 8.53 -9.95 -21.69
CA ALA A 182 7.94 -11.27 -21.83
C ALA A 182 6.46 -11.23 -22.25
N PHE A 183 5.67 -10.28 -21.73
CA PHE A 183 4.22 -10.25 -21.97
C PHE A 183 3.75 -9.01 -22.77
N GLY A 184 4.67 -8.12 -23.18
CA GLY A 184 4.33 -6.89 -23.90
C GLY A 184 3.79 -5.76 -23.01
N PRO A 185 3.36 -4.64 -23.62
CA PRO A 185 2.74 -3.53 -22.90
C PRO A 185 1.45 -3.96 -22.19
N VAL A 186 1.17 -3.37 -21.03
CA VAL A 186 -0.01 -3.66 -20.20
C VAL A 186 -1.02 -2.52 -20.25
N PRO A 187 -2.34 -2.79 -20.29
CA PRO A 187 -3.35 -1.75 -20.25
C PRO A 187 -3.27 -0.94 -18.95
N ALA A 188 -3.29 0.39 -19.05
CA ALA A 188 -3.15 1.29 -17.90
C ALA A 188 -4.31 1.18 -16.89
N ASP A 189 -5.49 0.75 -17.33
CA ASP A 189 -6.67 0.50 -16.49
C ASP A 189 -6.54 -0.74 -15.60
N THR A 190 -5.62 -1.65 -15.92
CA THR A 190 -5.31 -2.83 -15.08
C THR A 190 -4.48 -2.48 -13.85
N ILE A 191 -3.88 -1.28 -13.81
CA ILE A 191 -3.06 -0.83 -12.68
C ILE A 191 -3.96 -0.64 -11.45
N GLN A 192 -3.56 -1.27 -10.35
CA GLN A 192 -4.28 -1.21 -9.07
C GLN A 192 -3.77 -0.11 -8.15
N GLY A 193 -2.59 0.44 -8.44
CA GLY A 193 -2.01 1.56 -7.71
C GLY A 193 -0.50 1.68 -7.85
N ARG A 194 0.05 2.73 -7.25
CA ARG A 194 1.48 3.02 -7.21
C ARG A 194 2.05 2.78 -5.82
N ALA A 195 3.16 2.06 -5.72
CA ALA A 195 3.95 1.96 -4.51
C ALA A 195 4.68 3.29 -4.29
N ALA A 196 4.33 4.01 -3.22
CA ALA A 196 4.86 5.35 -2.97
C ALA A 196 5.96 5.37 -1.90
N TRP A 197 5.80 4.58 -0.84
CA TRP A 197 6.73 4.53 0.29
C TRP A 197 6.95 3.11 0.75
N VAL A 198 8.19 2.75 1.08
CA VAL A 198 8.49 1.55 1.86
C VAL A 198 8.18 1.85 3.32
N VAL A 199 7.31 1.02 3.92
CA VAL A 199 6.84 1.23 5.30
C VAL A 199 7.13 0.05 6.23
N TRP A 200 7.58 -1.07 5.68
CA TRP A 200 7.91 -2.26 6.44
C TRP A 200 9.09 -3.03 5.83
N PRO A 201 9.99 -3.60 6.63
CA PRO A 201 10.11 -3.38 8.08
C PRO A 201 10.53 -1.92 8.35
N PRO A 202 10.07 -1.30 9.46
CA PRO A 202 10.42 0.10 9.77
C PRO A 202 11.89 0.29 10.09
N VAL A 203 12.55 -0.78 10.54
CA VAL A 203 13.99 -0.82 10.82
C VAL A 203 14.59 -2.03 10.12
N ARG A 204 15.76 -1.87 9.53
CA ARG A 204 16.48 -2.92 8.82
C ARG A 204 17.93 -2.98 9.28
N ARG A 205 18.53 -4.15 9.19
CA ARG A 205 19.95 -4.37 9.47
C ARG A 205 20.73 -4.41 8.16
N ASP A 206 21.81 -3.64 8.10
CA ASP A 206 22.73 -3.64 6.98
C ASP A 206 23.62 -4.88 6.97
N ALA A 207 24.32 -5.10 5.85
CA ALA A 207 25.28 -6.20 5.71
C ALA A 207 26.45 -6.11 6.70
N ASP A 208 26.84 -4.92 7.10
CA ASP A 208 27.85 -4.59 8.12
C ASP A 208 27.30 -4.63 9.55
N GLY A 209 26.04 -4.98 9.72
CA GLY A 209 25.40 -5.21 11.03
C GLY A 209 24.80 -3.98 11.68
N GLY A 210 24.88 -2.81 11.05
CA GLY A 210 24.24 -1.56 11.49
C GLY A 210 22.71 -1.61 11.37
N TRP A 211 22.01 -0.88 12.24
CA TRP A 211 20.56 -0.69 12.15
C TRP A 211 20.27 0.67 11.53
N HIS A 212 19.37 0.70 10.55
CA HIS A 212 18.90 1.95 9.95
C HIS A 212 17.36 1.96 9.79
N VAL A 213 16.79 3.16 9.75
CA VAL A 213 15.37 3.36 9.49
C VAL A 213 15.10 3.07 8.01
N ASN A 214 14.14 2.18 7.74
CA ASN A 214 13.79 1.76 6.37
C ASN A 214 12.51 2.44 5.85
N LEU A 215 12.10 3.54 6.47
CA LEU A 215 10.97 4.35 5.96
C LEU A 215 11.50 5.30 4.89
N ARG A 216 11.20 5.00 3.63
CA ARG A 216 11.74 5.73 2.49
C ARG A 216 10.76 5.82 1.33
N PRO A 217 10.80 6.89 0.52
CA PRO A 217 10.07 6.89 -0.73
C PRO A 217 10.58 5.76 -1.63
N VAL A 218 9.71 5.22 -2.45
CA VAL A 218 10.09 4.31 -3.54
C VAL A 218 10.79 5.17 -4.60
N PRO A 219 12.07 4.85 -4.95
CA PRO A 219 12.88 5.67 -5.84
C PRO A 219 12.35 5.67 -7.27
#